data_0af48e96d75be6abe6c3b4e803c82f4b
#
_entry.id   0af48e96d75be6abe6c3b4e803c82f4b
#
_cell.length_a   1.000
_cell.length_b   1.000
_cell.length_c   1.000
_cell.angle_alpha   90.00
_cell.angle_beta   90.00
_cell.angle_gamma   90.00
#
_symmetry.space_group_name_H-M   'P 1'
#
loop_
_entity.id
_entity.type
_entity.pdbx_description
1 polymer ?
#
loop_
_entity_poly.entity_id
_entity_poly.type
_entity_poly.pdbx_seq_one_letter_code
_entity_poly.pdbx_strand_id
1 'polypeptide(L)'
;VPGNHAVPLHNVATRFLQGLFFPALTTCLAAYLARNLPPERLNVGMGAYVSATVVGGLGGRLLGGWIHPPLHWRYAFVSAAVLLLLALLAALIALPKDQGPPRRQAADLGFAALLARGETVRIYVVAFSAFWVFSASFNYLPFYLAQPPFEASTELITLLYLTYLLGAVMGPVAGRISNRIGNGATMAWGALLFGLALASTLIASLGMIALSLAGVCAGFFAIHAAAAGALNRKLSGSRGRANSLYVLFYYAGGYCGITVSGYMYRYGGWPAVVALGLAVLLLPLFTGLAEGRASAGHAPIGHG
;
A
#
# COMPACT_ATOMS: atom_id res chain seq x y z
N VAL A 1 -16.24 7.56 -31.98
CA VAL A 1 -16.07 6.09 -31.94
C VAL A 1 -14.69 5.85 -31.36
N PRO A 2 -14.53 5.31 -30.14
CA PRO A 2 -13.22 4.94 -29.66
C PRO A 2 -12.79 3.68 -30.41
N GLY A 3 -11.75 3.82 -31.24
CA GLY A 3 -11.09 2.71 -31.87
C GLY A 3 -10.64 1.72 -30.81
N ASN A 4 -10.92 0.45 -31.06
CA ASN A 4 -10.49 -0.69 -30.27
C ASN A 4 -8.96 -0.84 -30.44
N HIS A 5 -8.18 0.04 -29.78
CA HIS A 5 -6.73 -0.07 -29.77
C HIS A 5 -6.38 -1.22 -28.82
N ALA A 6 -6.30 -2.42 -29.37
CA ALA A 6 -5.72 -3.56 -28.66
C ALA A 6 -4.35 -3.12 -28.11
N VAL A 7 -4.18 -3.25 -26.79
CA VAL A 7 -2.90 -2.91 -26.14
C VAL A 7 -1.83 -3.77 -26.79
N PRO A 8 -0.78 -3.20 -27.37
CA PRO A 8 0.25 -3.96 -28.05
C PRO A 8 0.83 -5.04 -27.13
N LEU A 9 0.96 -6.26 -27.61
CA LEU A 9 1.41 -7.43 -26.82
C LEU A 9 2.75 -7.17 -26.10
N HIS A 10 3.65 -6.40 -26.73
CA HIS A 10 4.92 -6.03 -26.09
C HIS A 10 4.72 -5.17 -24.84
N ASN A 11 3.70 -4.30 -24.79
CA ASN A 11 3.40 -3.53 -23.58
C ASN A 11 2.90 -4.42 -22.44
N VAL A 12 2.10 -5.44 -22.76
CA VAL A 12 1.63 -6.42 -21.75
C VAL A 12 2.82 -7.24 -21.24
N ALA A 13 3.67 -7.74 -22.12
CA ALA A 13 4.86 -8.53 -21.76
C ALA A 13 5.84 -7.74 -20.90
N THR A 14 6.14 -6.48 -21.25
CA THR A 14 7.05 -5.64 -20.46
C THR A 14 6.47 -5.31 -19.08
N ARG A 15 5.16 -5.06 -18.98
CA ARG A 15 4.49 -4.85 -17.69
C ARG A 15 4.46 -6.11 -16.82
N PHE A 16 4.27 -7.27 -17.43
CA PHE A 16 4.34 -8.55 -16.74
C PHE A 16 5.75 -8.79 -16.16
N LEU A 17 6.80 -8.60 -16.95
CA LEU A 17 8.19 -8.70 -16.49
C LEU A 17 8.48 -7.70 -15.35
N GLN A 18 8.07 -6.45 -15.51
CA GLN A 18 8.20 -5.44 -14.46
C GLN A 18 7.52 -5.87 -13.17
N GLY A 19 6.29 -6.42 -13.27
CA GLY A 19 5.52 -6.92 -12.12
C GLY A 19 6.16 -8.15 -11.45
N LEU A 20 6.95 -8.94 -12.18
CA LEU A 20 7.68 -10.09 -11.65
C LEU A 20 8.95 -9.66 -10.89
N PHE A 21 9.74 -8.75 -11.47
CA PHE A 21 11.03 -8.36 -10.89
C PHE A 21 10.90 -7.36 -9.74
N PHE A 22 9.92 -6.48 -9.77
CA PHE A 22 9.78 -5.43 -8.75
C PHE A 22 9.51 -5.97 -7.33
N PRO A 23 8.55 -6.91 -7.12
CA PRO A 23 8.38 -7.55 -5.81
C PRO A 23 9.59 -8.36 -5.36
N ALA A 24 10.29 -9.02 -6.29
CA ALA A 24 11.52 -9.75 -5.99
C ALA A 24 12.60 -8.81 -5.45
N LEU A 25 12.83 -7.65 -6.09
CA LEU A 25 13.78 -6.64 -5.65
C LEU A 25 13.47 -6.17 -4.23
N THR A 26 12.22 -5.79 -3.96
CA THR A 26 11.79 -5.29 -2.63
C THR A 26 11.96 -6.35 -1.55
N THR A 27 11.62 -7.61 -1.85
CA THR A 27 11.76 -8.72 -0.91
C THR A 27 13.23 -9.03 -0.63
N CYS A 28 14.08 -9.07 -1.67
CA CYS A 28 15.51 -9.30 -1.54
C CYS A 28 16.19 -8.19 -0.72
N LEU A 29 15.81 -6.92 -0.95
CA LEU A 29 16.37 -5.79 -0.22
C LEU A 29 15.98 -5.82 1.26
N ALA A 30 14.73 -6.11 1.58
CA ALA A 30 14.28 -6.27 2.95
C ALA A 30 15.01 -7.44 3.67
N ALA A 31 15.19 -8.57 2.97
CA ALA A 31 15.94 -9.72 3.49
C ALA A 31 17.42 -9.38 3.69
N TYR A 32 18.04 -8.66 2.75
CA TYR A 32 19.43 -8.19 2.87
C TYR A 32 19.60 -7.30 4.12
N LEU A 33 18.72 -6.31 4.32
CA LEU A 33 18.76 -5.45 5.51
C LEU A 33 18.61 -6.25 6.80
N ALA A 34 17.68 -7.20 6.83
CA ALA A 34 17.45 -8.04 8.00
C ALA A 34 18.63 -8.95 8.36
N ARG A 35 19.47 -9.31 7.36
CA ARG A 35 20.68 -10.15 7.57
C ARG A 35 21.90 -9.37 7.96
N ASN A 36 22.07 -8.18 7.41
CA ASN A 36 23.33 -7.42 7.52
C ASN A 36 23.26 -6.30 8.57
N LEU A 37 22.08 -5.94 9.07
CA LEU A 37 21.94 -4.94 10.13
C LEU A 37 21.98 -5.60 11.52
N PRO A 38 22.71 -5.02 12.48
CA PRO A 38 22.65 -5.45 13.87
C PRO A 38 21.23 -5.23 14.44
N PRO A 39 20.80 -6.06 15.43
CA PRO A 39 19.44 -6.04 15.98
C PRO A 39 19.00 -4.64 16.42
N GLU A 40 19.92 -3.84 16.99
CA GLU A 40 19.66 -2.50 17.51
C GLU A 40 19.32 -1.49 16.38
N ARG A 41 19.85 -1.72 15.17
CA ARG A 41 19.65 -0.85 14.00
C ARG A 41 18.59 -1.39 13.03
N LEU A 42 18.15 -2.62 13.22
CA LEU A 42 17.22 -3.30 12.28
C LEU A 42 15.91 -2.51 12.14
N ASN A 43 15.30 -2.07 13.24
CA ASN A 43 14.04 -1.32 13.21
C ASN A 43 14.21 0.03 12.48
N VAL A 44 15.33 0.71 12.68
CA VAL A 44 15.64 1.97 12.00
C VAL A 44 15.85 1.74 10.51
N GLY A 45 16.61 0.69 10.14
CA GLY A 45 16.86 0.32 8.75
C GLY A 45 15.58 -0.08 8.00
N MET A 46 14.72 -0.87 8.64
CA MET A 46 13.42 -1.25 8.06
C MET A 46 12.47 -0.05 7.96
N GLY A 47 12.49 0.87 8.94
CA GLY A 47 11.74 2.12 8.87
C GLY A 47 12.21 2.99 7.70
N ALA A 48 13.52 3.15 7.51
CA ALA A 48 14.09 3.87 6.38
C ALA A 48 13.72 3.23 5.03
N TYR A 49 13.75 1.90 4.95
CA TYR A 49 13.29 1.15 3.78
C TYR A 49 11.82 1.46 3.43
N VAL A 50 10.92 1.39 4.41
CA VAL A 50 9.50 1.72 4.20
C VAL A 50 9.33 3.18 3.76
N SER A 51 10.01 4.12 4.43
CA SER A 51 9.98 5.54 4.04
C SER A 51 10.47 5.75 2.60
N ALA A 52 11.54 5.06 2.20
CA ALA A 52 12.06 5.12 0.83
C ALA A 52 11.06 4.60 -0.20
N THR A 53 10.28 3.55 0.11
CA THR A 53 9.22 3.07 -0.80
C THR A 53 8.09 4.09 -0.98
N VAL A 54 7.70 4.78 0.09
CA VAL A 54 6.70 5.86 0.03
C VAL A 54 7.22 7.04 -0.79
N VAL A 55 8.46 7.49 -0.53
CA VAL A 55 9.10 8.59 -1.26
C VAL A 55 9.29 8.22 -2.74
N GLY A 56 9.70 6.99 -3.04
CA GLY A 56 9.83 6.51 -4.42
C GLY A 56 8.49 6.46 -5.16
N GLY A 57 7.43 5.98 -4.50
CA GLY A 57 6.08 5.97 -5.06
C GLY A 57 5.53 7.36 -5.34
N LEU A 58 5.74 8.30 -4.42
CA LEU A 58 5.40 9.71 -4.61
C LEU A 58 6.26 10.35 -5.70
N GLY A 59 7.59 10.18 -5.61
CA GLY A 59 8.54 10.76 -6.57
C GLY A 59 8.25 10.34 -8.01
N GLY A 60 7.89 9.07 -8.24
CA GLY A 60 7.49 8.59 -9.55
C GLY A 60 6.23 9.28 -10.10
N ARG A 61 5.23 9.55 -9.24
CA ARG A 61 4.01 10.27 -9.62
C ARG A 61 4.28 11.75 -9.92
N LEU A 62 5.05 12.42 -9.06
CA LEU A 62 5.43 13.82 -9.26
C LEU A 62 6.26 13.99 -10.54
N LEU A 63 7.27 13.14 -10.73
CA LEU A 63 8.12 13.14 -11.89
C LEU A 63 7.29 12.93 -13.18
N GLY A 64 6.39 11.96 -13.17
CA GLY A 64 5.50 11.69 -14.29
C GLY A 64 4.58 12.87 -14.61
N GLY A 65 3.98 13.48 -13.59
CA GLY A 65 3.07 14.61 -13.75
C GLY A 65 3.76 15.91 -14.17
N TRP A 66 5.03 16.12 -13.82
CA TRP A 66 5.80 17.29 -14.25
C TRP A 66 6.44 17.12 -15.64
N ILE A 67 6.79 15.89 -16.02
CA ILE A 67 7.32 15.63 -17.37
C ILE A 67 6.21 15.75 -18.42
N HIS A 68 5.01 15.28 -18.13
CA HIS A 68 3.84 15.44 -18.97
C HIS A 68 2.88 16.47 -18.33
N PRO A 69 2.48 17.57 -18.99
CA PRO A 69 2.29 17.75 -20.44
C PRO A 69 3.43 18.42 -21.22
N PRO A 70 4.45 19.08 -20.59
CA PRO A 70 5.41 19.83 -21.42
C PRO A 70 6.22 18.92 -22.36
N LEU A 71 6.43 17.65 -21.97
CA LEU A 71 7.12 16.66 -22.80
C LEU A 71 6.23 15.44 -23.03
N HIS A 72 6.63 14.60 -23.98
CA HIS A 72 5.90 13.37 -24.26
C HIS A 72 6.00 12.39 -23.07
N TRP A 73 4.90 11.73 -22.70
CA TRP A 73 4.81 10.81 -21.55
C TRP A 73 5.91 9.74 -21.49
N ARG A 74 6.48 9.34 -22.64
CA ARG A 74 7.58 8.37 -22.72
C ARG A 74 8.82 8.82 -21.95
N TYR A 75 9.07 10.13 -21.85
CA TYR A 75 10.22 10.65 -21.10
C TYR A 75 10.10 10.40 -19.61
N ALA A 76 8.91 10.26 -19.05
CA ALA A 76 8.72 9.84 -17.67
C ALA A 76 9.26 8.42 -17.42
N PHE A 77 9.06 7.49 -18.37
CA PHE A 77 9.64 6.15 -18.27
C PHE A 77 11.15 6.12 -18.49
N VAL A 78 11.66 6.94 -19.41
CA VAL A 78 13.11 7.09 -19.62
C VAL A 78 13.77 7.63 -18.37
N SER A 79 13.22 8.68 -17.74
CA SER A 79 13.72 9.24 -16.49
C SER A 79 13.71 8.22 -15.37
N ALA A 80 12.63 7.45 -15.23
CA ALA A 80 12.53 6.39 -14.23
C ALA A 80 13.58 5.28 -14.47
N ALA A 81 13.83 4.90 -15.73
CA ALA A 81 14.85 3.91 -16.08
C ALA A 81 16.26 4.42 -15.76
N VAL A 82 16.56 5.69 -16.04
CA VAL A 82 17.84 6.31 -15.70
C VAL A 82 18.04 6.34 -14.17
N LEU A 83 17.03 6.77 -13.42
CA LEU A 83 17.10 6.79 -11.96
C LEU A 83 17.31 5.38 -11.38
N LEU A 84 16.63 4.37 -11.93
CA LEU A 84 16.79 2.97 -11.51
C LEU A 84 18.22 2.48 -11.81
N LEU A 85 18.78 2.81 -12.97
CA LEU A 85 20.16 2.47 -13.33
C LEU A 85 21.16 3.13 -12.38
N LEU A 86 20.98 4.41 -12.08
CA LEU A 86 21.83 5.13 -11.12
C LEU A 86 21.74 4.52 -9.72
N ALA A 87 20.54 4.17 -9.27
CA ALA A 87 20.32 3.49 -8.00
C ALA A 87 20.99 2.09 -7.97
N LEU A 88 20.91 1.34 -9.07
CA LEU A 88 21.60 0.06 -9.21
C LEU A 88 23.14 0.21 -9.11
N LEU A 89 23.70 1.17 -9.84
CA LEU A 89 25.13 1.46 -9.80
C LEU A 89 25.57 1.88 -8.39
N ALA A 90 24.81 2.76 -7.75
CA ALA A 90 25.07 3.16 -6.36
C ALA A 90 25.00 1.95 -5.40
N ALA A 91 24.03 1.06 -5.58
CA ALA A 91 23.91 -0.14 -4.77
C ALA A 91 25.09 -1.10 -4.98
N LEU A 92 25.53 -1.31 -6.21
CA LEU A 92 26.69 -2.16 -6.52
C LEU A 92 28.00 -1.63 -5.90
N ILE A 93 28.13 -0.30 -5.75
CA ILE A 93 29.32 0.34 -5.17
C ILE A 93 29.23 0.41 -3.65
N ALA A 94 28.06 0.78 -3.11
CA ALA A 94 27.92 1.14 -1.71
C ALA A 94 27.43 -0.01 -0.80
N LEU A 95 26.76 -1.03 -1.35
CA LEU A 95 26.26 -2.12 -0.50
C LEU A 95 27.40 -3.10 -0.15
N PRO A 96 27.64 -3.36 1.14
CA PRO A 96 28.56 -4.40 1.57
C PRO A 96 28.19 -5.77 1.01
N LYS A 97 29.16 -6.62 0.77
CA LYS A 97 28.90 -8.02 0.40
C LYS A 97 28.13 -8.71 1.52
N ASP A 98 27.13 -9.49 1.14
CA ASP A 98 26.33 -10.27 2.08
C ASP A 98 27.22 -11.32 2.78
N GLN A 99 27.46 -11.17 4.08
CA GLN A 99 28.34 -12.02 4.89
C GLN A 99 27.56 -12.89 5.90
N GLY A 100 26.24 -12.77 5.92
CA GLY A 100 25.43 -13.47 6.92
C GLY A 100 25.19 -14.93 6.57
N PRO A 101 25.45 -15.90 7.48
CA PRO A 101 25.00 -17.27 7.29
C PRO A 101 23.46 -17.30 7.23
N PRO A 102 22.89 -18.26 6.48
CA PRO A 102 21.44 -18.43 6.49
C PRO A 102 20.99 -18.69 7.93
N ARG A 103 20.21 -17.77 8.51
CA ARG A 103 19.62 -18.00 9.82
C ARG A 103 18.75 -19.26 9.73
N ARG A 104 19.18 -20.35 10.35
CA ARG A 104 18.30 -21.51 10.59
C ARG A 104 17.10 -21.00 11.38
N GLN A 105 15.97 -20.87 10.71
CA GLN A 105 14.71 -20.52 11.35
C GLN A 105 14.20 -21.79 12.04
N ALA A 106 13.81 -21.66 13.31
CA ALA A 106 13.06 -22.71 14.02
C ALA A 106 11.85 -23.14 13.16
N ALA A 107 11.35 -24.38 13.37
CA ALA A 107 10.34 -25.04 12.55
C ALA A 107 9.33 -24.08 11.91
N ASP A 108 9.58 -23.73 10.65
CA ASP A 108 8.80 -22.73 9.92
C ASP A 108 7.53 -23.37 9.37
N LEU A 109 6.39 -22.75 9.63
CA LEU A 109 5.13 -23.09 8.98
C LEU A 109 5.26 -22.91 7.46
N GLY A 110 4.84 -23.91 6.70
CA GLY A 110 4.72 -23.81 5.24
C GLY A 110 3.65 -22.79 4.82
N PHE A 111 3.71 -22.35 3.56
CA PHE A 111 2.71 -21.43 3.01
C PHE A 111 1.28 -21.96 3.13
N ALA A 112 1.07 -23.28 2.86
CA ALA A 112 -0.24 -23.92 3.00
C ALA A 112 -0.77 -23.85 4.44
N ALA A 113 0.09 -24.09 5.44
CA ALA A 113 -0.28 -23.99 6.86
C ALA A 113 -0.65 -22.56 7.27
N LEU A 114 0.03 -21.55 6.72
CA LEU A 114 -0.32 -20.14 6.95
C LEU A 114 -1.66 -19.77 6.32
N LEU A 115 -1.96 -20.29 5.13
CA LEU A 115 -3.23 -20.09 4.44
C LEU A 115 -4.38 -20.90 5.04
N ALA A 116 -4.09 -21.99 5.76
CA ALA A 116 -5.09 -22.73 6.52
C ALA A 116 -5.50 -22.05 7.84
N ARG A 117 -4.74 -21.08 8.33
CA ARG A 117 -5.04 -20.34 9.56
C ARG A 117 -5.98 -19.17 9.29
N GLY A 118 -7.23 -19.26 9.70
CA GLY A 118 -8.22 -18.21 9.51
C GLY A 118 -7.82 -16.83 10.06
N GLU A 119 -7.03 -16.80 11.13
CA GLU A 119 -6.51 -15.52 11.69
C GLU A 119 -5.47 -14.83 10.80
N THR A 120 -4.59 -15.56 10.13
CA THR A 120 -3.64 -14.98 9.18
C THR A 120 -4.33 -14.57 7.90
N VAL A 121 -5.26 -15.41 7.40
CA VAL A 121 -6.05 -15.11 6.20
C VAL A 121 -6.87 -13.84 6.36
N ARG A 122 -7.51 -13.63 7.51
CA ARG A 122 -8.24 -12.36 7.78
C ARG A 122 -7.33 -11.14 7.63
N ILE A 123 -6.08 -11.21 8.10
CA ILE A 123 -5.13 -10.11 7.97
C ILE A 123 -4.68 -9.93 6.51
N TYR A 124 -4.52 -11.02 5.76
CA TYR A 124 -4.24 -10.94 4.31
C TYR A 124 -5.39 -10.30 3.54
N VAL A 125 -6.64 -10.62 3.90
CA VAL A 125 -7.84 -9.98 3.33
C VAL A 125 -7.88 -8.49 3.66
N VAL A 126 -7.45 -8.07 4.86
CA VAL A 126 -7.31 -6.64 5.21
C VAL A 126 -6.29 -5.96 4.29
N ALA A 127 -5.12 -6.57 4.08
CA ALA A 127 -4.10 -6.00 3.19
C ALA A 127 -4.61 -5.87 1.75
N PHE A 128 -5.27 -6.92 1.25
CA PHE A 128 -5.90 -6.96 -0.07
C PHE A 128 -6.94 -5.85 -0.25
N SER A 129 -7.89 -5.76 0.68
CA SER A 129 -9.02 -4.82 0.58
C SER A 129 -8.59 -3.36 0.78
N ALA A 130 -7.70 -3.08 1.72
CA ALA A 130 -7.21 -1.73 1.95
C ALA A 130 -6.42 -1.21 0.73
N PHE A 131 -5.55 -2.02 0.14
CA PHE A 131 -4.79 -1.59 -1.04
C PHE A 131 -5.63 -1.60 -2.31
N TRP A 132 -6.68 -2.41 -2.40
CA TRP A 132 -7.70 -2.31 -3.45
C TRP A 132 -8.24 -0.89 -3.54
N VAL A 133 -8.81 -0.40 -2.42
CA VAL A 133 -9.49 0.90 -2.39
C VAL A 133 -8.48 2.04 -2.58
N PHE A 134 -7.30 1.94 -1.95
CA PHE A 134 -6.24 2.92 -2.09
C PHE A 134 -5.76 3.06 -3.55
N SER A 135 -5.48 1.94 -4.21
CA SER A 135 -5.06 1.92 -5.61
C SER A 135 -6.13 2.46 -6.54
N ALA A 136 -7.39 2.06 -6.35
CA ALA A 136 -8.51 2.56 -7.12
C ALA A 136 -8.65 4.08 -6.96
N SER A 137 -8.57 4.59 -5.73
CA SER A 137 -8.71 6.03 -5.44
C SER A 137 -7.67 6.84 -6.20
N PHE A 138 -6.40 6.50 -6.09
CA PHE A 138 -5.32 7.25 -6.73
C PHE A 138 -5.18 7.02 -8.25
N ASN A 139 -5.84 6.00 -8.81
CA ASN A 139 -5.85 5.79 -10.25
C ASN A 139 -7.05 6.42 -10.95
N TYR A 140 -8.22 6.51 -10.31
CA TYR A 140 -9.43 6.99 -10.97
C TYR A 140 -9.86 8.41 -10.57
N LEU A 141 -9.49 8.89 -9.38
CA LEU A 141 -9.75 10.26 -8.97
C LEU A 141 -9.19 11.31 -9.94
N PRO A 142 -7.97 11.15 -10.53
CA PRO A 142 -7.47 12.09 -11.54
C PRO A 142 -8.39 12.25 -12.74
N PHE A 143 -9.01 11.18 -13.21
CA PHE A 143 -9.98 11.27 -14.33
C PHE A 143 -11.25 12.02 -13.94
N TYR A 144 -11.70 11.87 -12.70
CA TYR A 144 -12.83 12.62 -12.17
C TYR A 144 -12.50 14.11 -12.05
N LEU A 145 -11.31 14.44 -11.56
CA LEU A 145 -10.87 15.83 -11.39
C LEU A 145 -10.59 16.55 -12.72
N ALA A 146 -10.23 15.82 -13.77
CA ALA A 146 -10.01 16.38 -15.09
C ALA A 146 -11.31 16.76 -15.82
N GLN A 147 -12.48 16.41 -15.29
CA GLN A 147 -13.79 16.68 -15.87
C GLN A 147 -14.54 17.79 -15.10
N PRO A 148 -15.60 18.39 -15.70
CA PRO A 148 -16.47 19.29 -14.95
C PRO A 148 -17.04 18.62 -13.70
N PRO A 149 -17.20 19.36 -12.59
CA PRO A 149 -17.05 20.81 -12.45
C PRO A 149 -15.62 21.26 -12.10
N PHE A 150 -14.62 20.37 -12.02
CA PHE A 150 -13.30 20.74 -11.53
C PHE A 150 -12.39 21.26 -12.66
N GLU A 151 -12.37 20.58 -13.78
CA GLU A 151 -11.46 20.86 -14.93
C GLU A 151 -10.01 21.11 -14.47
N ALA A 152 -9.58 20.29 -13.48
CA ALA A 152 -8.30 20.48 -12.81
C ALA A 152 -7.14 20.17 -13.76
N SER A 153 -6.15 21.06 -13.76
CA SER A 153 -4.94 20.86 -14.57
C SER A 153 -4.13 19.67 -14.08
N THR A 154 -3.29 19.11 -14.95
CA THR A 154 -2.40 17.98 -14.60
C THR A 154 -1.45 18.37 -13.47
N GLU A 155 -0.99 19.63 -13.43
CA GLU A 155 -0.13 20.15 -12.38
C GLU A 155 -0.83 20.14 -11.01
N LEU A 156 -2.09 20.60 -10.96
CA LEU A 156 -2.89 20.60 -9.74
C LEU A 156 -3.14 19.17 -9.25
N ILE A 157 -3.53 18.27 -10.15
CA ILE A 157 -3.72 16.84 -9.83
C ILE A 157 -2.41 16.24 -9.32
N THR A 158 -1.28 16.61 -9.92
CA THR A 158 0.05 16.14 -9.49
C THR A 158 0.39 16.64 -8.09
N LEU A 159 0.08 17.90 -7.77
CA LEU A 159 0.28 18.45 -6.43
C LEU A 159 -0.55 17.72 -5.35
N LEU A 160 -1.75 17.26 -5.69
CA LEU A 160 -2.56 16.48 -4.75
C LEU A 160 -1.89 15.17 -4.30
N TYR A 161 -0.97 14.63 -5.10
CA TYR A 161 -0.18 13.47 -4.68
C TYR A 161 0.77 13.75 -3.51
N LEU A 162 1.05 15.03 -3.17
CA LEU A 162 1.83 15.36 -1.98
C LEU A 162 1.18 14.84 -0.69
N THR A 163 -0.12 14.57 -0.71
CA THR A 163 -0.80 13.90 0.42
C THR A 163 -0.20 12.53 0.79
N TYR A 164 0.53 11.88 -0.14
CA TYR A 164 1.30 10.67 0.17
C TYR A 164 2.37 10.87 1.25
N LEU A 165 2.89 12.10 1.43
CA LEU A 165 3.86 12.41 2.49
C LEU A 165 3.29 12.10 3.88
N LEU A 166 1.97 12.21 4.04
CA LEU A 166 1.30 11.78 5.27
C LEU A 166 1.55 10.32 5.59
N GLY A 167 1.74 9.47 4.57
CA GLY A 167 2.05 8.07 4.76
C GLY A 167 3.35 7.82 5.52
N ALA A 168 4.38 8.65 5.26
CA ALA A 168 5.65 8.55 5.98
C ALA A 168 5.50 8.88 7.48
N VAL A 169 4.59 9.78 7.82
CA VAL A 169 4.29 10.18 9.21
C VAL A 169 3.31 9.21 9.87
N MET A 170 2.28 8.78 9.12
CA MET A 170 1.21 7.96 9.65
C MET A 170 1.65 6.55 10.04
N GLY A 171 2.67 5.98 9.41
CA GLY A 171 3.20 4.67 9.80
C GLY A 171 3.64 4.62 11.27
N PRO A 172 4.59 5.45 11.70
CA PRO A 172 5.01 5.55 13.11
C PRO A 172 3.89 5.99 14.06
N VAL A 173 3.00 6.91 13.64
CA VAL A 173 1.86 7.36 14.44
C VAL A 173 0.88 6.22 14.68
N ALA A 174 0.50 5.50 13.63
CA ALA A 174 -0.39 4.34 13.72
C ALA A 174 0.21 3.23 14.59
N GLY A 175 1.53 3.01 14.53
CA GLY A 175 2.23 2.09 15.43
C GLY A 175 2.06 2.48 16.90
N ARG A 176 2.21 3.76 17.23
CA ARG A 176 1.99 4.25 18.61
C ARG A 176 0.53 4.12 19.05
N ILE A 177 -0.41 4.44 18.16
CA ILE A 177 -1.85 4.25 18.40
C ILE A 177 -2.15 2.77 18.64
N SER A 178 -1.65 1.87 17.80
CA SER A 178 -1.83 0.42 17.95
C SER A 178 -1.28 -0.12 19.27
N ASN A 179 -0.21 0.48 19.79
CA ASN A 179 0.34 0.10 21.09
C ASN A 179 -0.58 0.52 22.26
N ARG A 180 -1.40 1.58 22.09
CA ARG A 180 -2.32 2.08 23.13
C ARG A 180 -3.69 1.42 23.07
N ILE A 181 -4.30 1.34 21.89
CA ILE A 181 -5.69 0.86 21.73
C ILE A 181 -5.79 -0.52 21.09
N GLY A 182 -4.65 -1.12 20.72
CA GLY A 182 -4.59 -2.41 20.04
C GLY A 182 -4.70 -2.32 18.51
N ASN A 183 -4.20 -3.36 17.83
CA ASN A 183 -4.21 -3.39 16.37
C ASN A 183 -5.62 -3.46 15.79
N GLY A 184 -6.52 -4.23 16.42
CA GLY A 184 -7.90 -4.38 15.95
C GLY A 184 -8.63 -3.04 15.92
N ALA A 185 -8.60 -2.29 17.04
CA ALA A 185 -9.21 -0.97 17.11
C ALA A 185 -8.58 0.01 16.12
N THR A 186 -7.25 -0.01 15.96
CA THR A 186 -6.56 0.84 14.99
C THR A 186 -6.97 0.54 13.55
N MET A 187 -7.13 -0.74 13.18
CA MET A 187 -7.65 -1.15 11.86
C MET A 187 -9.08 -0.63 11.65
N ALA A 188 -9.95 -0.79 12.65
CA ALA A 188 -11.35 -0.35 12.56
C ALA A 188 -11.46 1.17 12.40
N TRP A 189 -10.78 1.95 13.25
CA TRP A 189 -10.76 3.41 13.13
C TRP A 189 -10.11 3.89 11.83
N GLY A 190 -9.04 3.22 11.38
CA GLY A 190 -8.43 3.48 10.08
C GLY A 190 -9.41 3.25 8.92
N ALA A 191 -10.20 2.17 8.97
CA ALA A 191 -11.20 1.86 7.95
C ALA A 191 -12.35 2.88 7.94
N LEU A 192 -12.81 3.32 9.11
CA LEU A 192 -13.82 4.36 9.23
C LEU A 192 -13.30 5.70 8.68
N LEU A 193 -12.10 6.12 9.07
CA LEU A 193 -11.48 7.34 8.56
C LEU A 193 -11.33 7.28 7.03
N PHE A 194 -10.83 6.16 6.51
CA PHE A 194 -10.68 5.97 5.07
C PHE A 194 -12.03 6.02 4.35
N GLY A 195 -13.05 5.34 4.86
CA GLY A 195 -14.39 5.33 4.28
C GLY A 195 -15.03 6.71 4.27
N LEU A 196 -14.97 7.44 5.38
CA LEU A 196 -15.49 8.82 5.48
C LEU A 196 -14.74 9.75 4.52
N ALA A 197 -13.41 9.66 4.47
CA ALA A 197 -12.60 10.45 3.56
C ALA A 197 -12.88 10.11 2.09
N LEU A 198 -13.08 8.84 1.76
CA LEU A 198 -13.46 8.41 0.42
C LEU A 198 -14.84 8.94 0.04
N ALA A 199 -15.83 8.85 0.93
CA ALA A 199 -17.17 9.38 0.70
C ALA A 199 -17.17 10.90 0.50
N SER A 200 -16.35 11.65 1.27
CA SER A 200 -16.25 13.11 1.13
C SER A 200 -15.62 13.57 -0.18
N THR A 201 -14.97 12.69 -0.96
CA THR A 201 -14.56 13.01 -2.33
C THR A 201 -15.72 13.27 -3.30
N LEU A 202 -16.95 12.90 -2.92
CA LEU A 202 -18.17 13.22 -3.69
C LEU A 202 -18.59 14.67 -3.57
N ILE A 203 -18.04 15.41 -2.60
CA ILE A 203 -18.28 16.85 -2.44
C ILE A 203 -17.45 17.58 -3.49
N ALA A 204 -18.12 18.32 -4.38
CA ALA A 204 -17.52 19.01 -5.52
C ALA A 204 -16.71 20.26 -5.08
N SER A 205 -15.62 20.06 -4.33
CA SER A 205 -14.72 21.10 -3.86
C SER A 205 -13.28 20.58 -3.86
N LEU A 206 -12.37 21.29 -4.51
CA LEU A 206 -10.95 20.95 -4.57
C LEU A 206 -10.30 20.91 -3.17
N GLY A 207 -10.67 21.83 -2.29
CA GLY A 207 -10.20 21.84 -0.90
C GLY A 207 -10.68 20.59 -0.14
N MET A 208 -11.94 20.18 -0.34
CA MET A 208 -12.48 18.95 0.24
C MET A 208 -11.78 17.72 -0.34
N ILE A 209 -11.50 17.68 -1.63
CA ILE A 209 -10.74 16.58 -2.26
C ILE A 209 -9.34 16.46 -1.65
N ALA A 210 -8.63 17.58 -1.46
CA ALA A 210 -7.29 17.56 -0.84
C ALA A 210 -7.35 17.03 0.61
N LEU A 211 -8.32 17.49 1.39
CA LEU A 211 -8.55 16.98 2.75
C LEU A 211 -8.93 15.50 2.76
N SER A 212 -9.80 15.10 1.82
CA SER A 212 -10.20 13.70 1.63
C SER A 212 -9.00 12.81 1.32
N LEU A 213 -8.12 13.22 0.41
CA LEU A 213 -6.90 12.46 0.09
C LEU A 213 -5.96 12.33 1.30
N ALA A 214 -5.86 13.38 2.11
CA ALA A 214 -5.14 13.30 3.37
C ALA A 214 -5.74 12.24 4.32
N GLY A 215 -7.06 12.22 4.46
CA GLY A 215 -7.79 11.21 5.24
C GLY A 215 -7.67 9.80 4.66
N VAL A 216 -7.74 9.66 3.34
CA VAL A 216 -7.51 8.38 2.62
C VAL A 216 -6.11 7.84 2.94
N CYS A 217 -5.07 8.67 2.84
CA CYS A 217 -3.71 8.28 3.19
C CYS A 217 -3.61 7.90 4.67
N ALA A 218 -4.11 8.73 5.57
CA ALA A 218 -4.06 8.49 7.00
C ALA A 218 -4.75 7.17 7.39
N GLY A 219 -5.96 6.95 6.89
CA GLY A 219 -6.74 5.73 7.13
C GLY A 219 -6.06 4.48 6.56
N PHE A 220 -5.60 4.54 5.32
CA PHE A 220 -4.89 3.44 4.67
C PHE A 220 -3.62 3.02 5.44
N PHE A 221 -2.74 3.99 5.77
CA PHE A 221 -1.49 3.68 6.47
C PHE A 221 -1.74 3.22 7.90
N ALA A 222 -2.82 3.69 8.56
CA ALA A 222 -3.24 3.18 9.86
C ALA A 222 -3.65 1.70 9.79
N ILE A 223 -4.48 1.32 8.80
CA ILE A 223 -4.88 -0.07 8.57
C ILE A 223 -3.65 -0.92 8.28
N HIS A 224 -2.79 -0.47 7.35
CA HIS A 224 -1.62 -1.22 6.89
C HIS A 224 -0.62 -1.48 8.03
N ALA A 225 -0.27 -0.46 8.81
CA ALA A 225 0.64 -0.59 9.94
C ALA A 225 0.08 -1.52 11.04
N ALA A 226 -1.21 -1.37 11.37
CA ALA A 226 -1.88 -2.20 12.36
C ALA A 226 -2.00 -3.66 11.91
N ALA A 227 -2.34 -3.92 10.64
CA ALA A 227 -2.44 -5.26 10.08
C ALA A 227 -1.07 -5.97 10.06
N ALA A 228 -0.02 -5.29 9.58
CA ALA A 228 1.34 -5.83 9.61
C ALA A 228 1.81 -6.12 11.05
N GLY A 229 1.51 -5.23 12.00
CA GLY A 229 1.79 -5.43 13.42
C GLY A 229 1.03 -6.63 14.00
N ALA A 230 -0.26 -6.80 13.67
CA ALA A 230 -1.08 -7.93 14.10
C ALA A 230 -0.52 -9.25 13.57
N LEU A 231 -0.17 -9.32 12.28
CA LEU A 231 0.42 -10.50 11.66
C LEU A 231 1.70 -10.94 12.38
N ASN A 232 2.61 -10.01 12.60
CA ASN A 232 3.91 -10.30 13.20
C ASN A 232 3.81 -10.67 14.70
N ARG A 233 2.78 -10.19 15.40
CA ARG A 233 2.52 -10.59 16.80
C ARG A 233 1.95 -12.01 16.93
N LYS A 234 1.14 -12.45 15.97
CA LYS A 234 0.53 -13.79 15.97
C LYS A 234 1.53 -14.91 15.65
N LEU A 235 2.71 -14.58 15.17
CA LEU A 235 3.69 -15.56 14.69
C LEU A 235 5.01 -15.42 15.46
N SER A 236 5.36 -16.46 16.20
CA SER A 236 6.68 -16.58 16.86
C SER A 236 7.78 -17.00 15.86
N GLY A 237 7.41 -17.72 14.80
CA GLY A 237 8.26 -18.13 13.67
C GLY A 237 7.58 -17.82 12.35
N SER A 238 8.19 -18.19 11.23
CA SER A 238 7.60 -18.08 9.87
C SER A 238 7.24 -16.65 9.41
N ARG A 239 7.72 -15.62 10.12
CA ARG A 239 7.41 -14.20 9.82
C ARG A 239 7.77 -13.82 8.39
N GLY A 240 8.89 -14.35 7.88
CA GLY A 240 9.31 -14.08 6.49
C GLY A 240 8.27 -14.56 5.48
N ARG A 241 7.82 -15.82 5.58
CA ARG A 241 6.80 -16.41 4.70
C ARG A 241 5.44 -15.73 4.86
N ALA A 242 5.06 -15.42 6.10
CA ALA A 242 3.81 -14.72 6.36
C ALA A 242 3.81 -13.30 5.76
N ASN A 243 4.90 -12.56 5.89
CA ASN A 243 5.03 -11.24 5.26
C ASN A 243 5.09 -11.34 3.73
N SER A 244 5.68 -12.40 3.16
CA SER A 244 5.63 -12.62 1.70
C SER A 244 4.20 -12.82 1.20
N LEU A 245 3.38 -13.62 1.91
CA LEU A 245 1.95 -13.76 1.61
C LEU A 245 1.20 -12.43 1.80
N TYR A 246 1.51 -11.68 2.85
CA TYR A 246 0.92 -10.37 3.07
C TYR A 246 1.15 -9.44 1.88
N VAL A 247 2.39 -9.37 1.38
CA VAL A 247 2.76 -8.57 0.21
C VAL A 247 2.08 -9.08 -1.06
N LEU A 248 1.96 -10.40 -1.23
CA LEU A 248 1.25 -11.00 -2.37
C LEU A 248 -0.23 -10.57 -2.38
N PHE A 249 -0.94 -10.72 -1.25
CA PHE A 249 -2.34 -10.30 -1.13
C PHE A 249 -2.50 -8.79 -1.30
N TYR A 250 -1.59 -8.01 -0.76
CA TYR A 250 -1.55 -6.56 -0.90
C TYR A 250 -1.51 -6.16 -2.39
N TYR A 251 -0.55 -6.65 -3.17
CA TYR A 251 -0.45 -6.32 -4.60
C TYR A 251 -1.57 -6.93 -5.43
N ALA A 252 -2.05 -8.13 -5.11
CA ALA A 252 -3.24 -8.71 -5.73
C ALA A 252 -4.47 -7.80 -5.51
N GLY A 253 -4.63 -7.27 -4.30
CA GLY A 253 -5.67 -6.28 -3.99
C GLY A 253 -5.55 -5.03 -4.86
N GLY A 254 -4.35 -4.47 -5.00
CA GLY A 254 -4.12 -3.32 -5.87
C GLY A 254 -4.47 -3.58 -7.33
N TYR A 255 -4.08 -4.74 -7.87
CA TYR A 255 -4.42 -5.16 -9.23
C TYR A 255 -5.93 -5.30 -9.43
N CYS A 256 -6.60 -6.04 -8.55
CA CYS A 256 -8.06 -6.21 -8.59
C CYS A 256 -8.77 -4.85 -8.42
N GLY A 257 -8.26 -4.01 -7.52
CA GLY A 257 -8.80 -2.68 -7.26
C GLY A 257 -8.79 -1.80 -8.49
N ILE A 258 -7.67 -1.70 -9.17
CA ILE A 258 -7.56 -0.93 -10.41
C ILE A 258 -8.46 -1.53 -11.50
N THR A 259 -8.44 -2.84 -11.68
CA THR A 259 -9.17 -3.51 -12.77
C THR A 259 -10.68 -3.39 -12.58
N VAL A 260 -11.21 -3.80 -11.41
CA VAL A 260 -12.67 -3.81 -11.17
C VAL A 260 -13.22 -2.40 -11.06
N SER A 261 -12.47 -1.49 -10.38
CA SER A 261 -12.89 -0.10 -10.29
C SER A 261 -12.86 0.63 -11.63
N GLY A 262 -12.05 0.17 -12.59
CA GLY A 262 -12.09 0.67 -13.97
C GLY A 262 -13.41 0.38 -14.68
N TYR A 263 -13.95 -0.82 -14.51
CA TYR A 263 -15.28 -1.14 -15.01
C TYR A 263 -16.35 -0.29 -14.29
N MET A 264 -16.27 -0.17 -12.96
CA MET A 264 -17.20 0.67 -12.19
C MET A 264 -17.14 2.13 -12.63
N TYR A 265 -15.95 2.68 -12.86
CA TYR A 265 -15.77 4.04 -13.35
C TYR A 265 -16.39 4.23 -14.74
N ARG A 266 -16.22 3.25 -15.63
CA ARG A 266 -16.75 3.29 -16.99
C ARG A 266 -18.30 3.35 -17.03
N TYR A 267 -18.96 2.61 -16.13
CA TYR A 267 -20.43 2.49 -16.15
C TYR A 267 -21.16 3.45 -15.21
N GLY A 268 -20.54 3.84 -14.11
CA GLY A 268 -21.17 4.68 -13.07
C GLY A 268 -20.30 5.83 -12.57
N GLY A 269 -19.21 6.13 -13.26
CA GLY A 269 -18.31 7.23 -12.91
C GLY A 269 -17.67 7.08 -11.52
N TRP A 270 -17.22 8.20 -11.00
CA TRP A 270 -16.58 8.26 -9.67
C TRP A 270 -17.49 7.76 -8.53
N PRO A 271 -18.80 8.10 -8.48
CA PRO A 271 -19.69 7.60 -7.42
C PRO A 271 -19.73 6.07 -7.33
N ALA A 272 -19.68 5.35 -8.45
CA ALA A 272 -19.67 3.88 -8.45
C ALA A 272 -18.36 3.32 -7.88
N VAL A 273 -17.22 3.96 -8.14
CA VAL A 273 -15.94 3.61 -7.54
C VAL A 273 -15.95 3.82 -6.03
N VAL A 274 -16.51 4.95 -5.58
CA VAL A 274 -16.68 5.24 -4.15
C VAL A 274 -17.57 4.21 -3.48
N ALA A 275 -18.73 3.89 -4.06
CA ALA A 275 -19.67 2.90 -3.50
C ALA A 275 -19.01 1.52 -3.37
N LEU A 276 -18.30 1.06 -4.41
CA LEU A 276 -17.52 -0.18 -4.36
C LEU A 276 -16.44 -0.11 -3.26
N GLY A 277 -15.70 0.99 -3.20
CA GLY A 277 -14.65 1.20 -2.20
C GLY A 277 -15.18 1.13 -0.78
N LEU A 278 -16.32 1.76 -0.51
CA LEU A 278 -16.99 1.70 0.80
C LEU A 278 -17.41 0.26 1.14
N ALA A 279 -17.95 -0.49 0.19
CA ALA A 279 -18.30 -1.89 0.40
C ALA A 279 -17.05 -2.75 0.71
N VAL A 280 -15.96 -2.55 0.00
CA VAL A 280 -14.69 -3.27 0.23
C VAL A 280 -14.07 -2.91 1.59
N LEU A 281 -14.19 -1.66 2.04
CA LEU A 281 -13.68 -1.22 3.35
C LEU A 281 -14.45 -1.82 4.55
N LEU A 282 -15.61 -2.44 4.35
CA LEU A 282 -16.27 -3.22 5.40
C LEU A 282 -15.40 -4.40 5.85
N LEU A 283 -14.57 -4.97 4.97
CA LEU A 283 -13.68 -6.09 5.30
C LEU A 283 -12.65 -5.72 6.37
N PRO A 284 -11.82 -4.66 6.23
CA PRO A 284 -10.90 -4.24 7.28
C PRO A 284 -11.63 -3.72 8.52
N LEU A 285 -12.82 -3.11 8.38
CA LEU A 285 -13.61 -2.66 9.50
C LEU A 285 -14.06 -3.84 10.38
N PHE A 286 -14.74 -4.83 9.80
CA PHE A 286 -15.23 -5.99 10.56
C PHE A 286 -14.09 -6.87 11.08
N THR A 287 -13.01 -7.04 10.31
CA THR A 287 -11.82 -7.74 10.80
C THR A 287 -11.20 -7.01 11.98
N GLY A 288 -11.08 -5.69 11.93
CA GLY A 288 -10.58 -4.88 13.03
C GLY A 288 -11.42 -5.02 14.29
N LEU A 289 -12.75 -4.97 14.15
CA LEU A 289 -13.68 -5.17 15.27
C LEU A 289 -13.57 -6.58 15.87
N ALA A 290 -13.45 -7.62 15.04
CA ALA A 290 -13.28 -8.99 15.48
C ALA A 290 -11.96 -9.21 16.24
N GLU A 291 -10.86 -8.67 15.72
CA GLU A 291 -9.53 -8.74 16.38
C GLU A 291 -9.52 -7.95 17.69
N GLY A 292 -10.22 -6.81 17.78
CA GLY A 292 -10.36 -6.04 19.01
C GLY A 292 -11.09 -6.82 20.11
N ARG A 293 -12.17 -7.51 19.77
CA ARG A 293 -12.92 -8.35 20.71
C ARG A 293 -12.10 -9.55 21.19
N ALA A 294 -11.38 -10.21 20.30
CA ALA A 294 -10.52 -11.34 20.65
C ALA A 294 -9.42 -10.94 21.65
N SER A 295 -8.83 -9.76 21.46
CA SER A 295 -7.80 -9.23 22.37
C SER A 295 -8.35 -8.84 23.74
N ALA A 296 -9.57 -8.35 23.83
CA ALA A 296 -10.21 -7.99 25.10
C ALA A 296 -10.59 -9.22 25.94
N GLY A 297 -10.96 -10.33 25.31
CA GLY A 297 -11.30 -11.59 25.99
C GLY A 297 -10.10 -12.35 26.57
N HIS A 298 -8.87 -11.95 26.24
CA HIS A 298 -7.63 -12.57 26.78
C HIS A 298 -6.91 -11.69 27.82
N ALA A 299 -7.50 -10.58 28.24
CA ALA A 299 -6.98 -9.82 29.36
C ALA A 299 -7.07 -10.69 30.63
N PRO A 300 -5.96 -10.95 31.38
CA PRO A 300 -6.03 -11.69 32.62
C PRO A 300 -6.97 -10.94 33.57
N ILE A 301 -7.97 -11.67 34.09
CA ILE A 301 -8.81 -11.18 35.20
C ILE A 301 -7.84 -10.89 36.32
N GLY A 302 -7.56 -9.61 36.58
CA GLY A 302 -6.73 -9.18 37.68
C GLY A 302 -7.36 -9.67 38.97
N HIS A 303 -6.72 -10.65 39.61
CA HIS A 303 -7.01 -10.96 41.01
C HIS A 303 -6.51 -9.75 41.84
N GLY A 304 -7.50 -9.00 42.32
CA GLY A 304 -7.31 -7.92 43.27
C GLY A 304 -6.86 -8.46 44.66
#